data_63e4ef7602c0cebcf29627af91960509
#
_entry.id   63e4ef7602c0cebcf29627af91960509
#
_cell.length_a   1.000
_cell.length_b   1.000
_cell.length_c   1.000
_cell.angle_alpha   90.00
_cell.angle_beta   90.00
_cell.angle_gamma   90.00
#
_symmetry.space_group_name_H-M   'P 1'
#
loop_
_entity.id
_entity.type
_entity.pdbx_description
1 polymer ?
#
loop_
_entity_poly.entity_id
_entity_poly.type
_entity_poly.pdbx_seq_one_letter_code
_entity_poly.pdbx_strand_id
1 'polypeptide(L)'
;QVFLVVKYWDMPNHDDALAYVKLASECIARGTWYPDVHNQYEDFIFGPGYVNLLIGIHHLCGSFSFVRLLNLLMNIAMVFEIRKLAGRMFSNKTGYYAAILYMLIFSNLYAPIAVLTDLPFTFLLLTALLLCNVRRLFPVAVAGVLIAVANWFRPLAIVFLFVILLLFIVQKRRWQFYAALTLPLVLTVFLIGRSAKERTGHFVYQAVSGGYNLAMSSFDEANGLVNFNGFGDPDNYICLPPGDYTYMERDSLLKRASVRWISEHPFKYVSQLPFKLAALYCEDTWTERVKPDMGFRVVLSNVEGNNLKIMELIVSLALKSIVYYTVLLLFFYYVWTNRRDLLRERNLYLLIPVLGTAVTVLFVITSRYHYPYLFAITIYAAAGLDAFIQNELRKNSRKC
;
A
#
# COMPACT_ATOMS: atom_id res chain seq x y z
N GLN A 1 7.84 -12.88 14.79
CA GLN A 1 6.94 -13.09 13.67
C GLN A 1 6.53 -14.56 13.52
N VAL A 2 7.47 -15.53 13.52
CA VAL A 2 7.14 -16.97 13.45
C VAL A 2 6.13 -17.36 14.53
N PHE A 3 6.40 -16.98 15.79
CA PHE A 3 5.45 -17.21 16.89
C PHE A 3 4.07 -16.62 16.64
N LEU A 4 3.99 -15.40 16.10
CA LEU A 4 2.71 -14.77 15.78
C LEU A 4 1.96 -15.52 14.67
N VAL A 5 2.65 -15.94 13.61
CA VAL A 5 2.02 -16.72 12.53
C VAL A 5 1.48 -18.05 13.06
N VAL A 6 2.24 -18.76 13.90
CA VAL A 6 1.76 -20.01 14.51
C VAL A 6 0.57 -19.75 15.44
N LYS A 7 0.67 -18.74 16.33
CA LYS A 7 -0.39 -18.40 17.28
C LYS A 7 -1.70 -18.00 16.59
N TYR A 8 -1.61 -17.27 15.48
CA TYR A 8 -2.76 -16.73 14.74
C TYR A 8 -3.04 -17.48 13.44
N TRP A 9 -2.58 -18.75 13.32
CA TRP A 9 -2.69 -19.53 12.09
C TRP A 9 -4.11 -19.62 11.55
N ASP A 10 -5.07 -19.99 12.40
CA ASP A 10 -6.49 -20.15 12.04
C ASP A 10 -7.35 -19.00 12.58
N MET A 11 -6.72 -17.85 12.83
CA MET A 11 -7.43 -16.66 13.30
C MET A 11 -8.52 -16.25 12.28
N PRO A 12 -9.77 -15.96 12.74
CA PRO A 12 -10.81 -15.41 11.90
C PRO A 12 -10.37 -14.12 11.22
N ASN A 13 -10.78 -13.92 9.98
CA ASN A 13 -10.52 -12.69 9.25
C ASN A 13 -11.64 -11.66 9.53
N HIS A 14 -11.31 -10.38 9.46
CA HIS A 14 -12.22 -9.26 9.69
C HIS A 14 -12.09 -8.24 8.56
N ASP A 15 -13.08 -7.37 8.44
CA ASP A 15 -13.10 -6.25 7.50
C ASP A 15 -12.70 -6.68 6.05
N ASP A 16 -11.76 -5.98 5.42
CA ASP A 16 -11.29 -6.29 4.07
C ASP A 16 -10.77 -7.75 3.93
N ALA A 17 -10.09 -8.26 4.96
CA ALA A 17 -9.56 -9.62 4.93
C ALA A 17 -10.68 -10.68 4.85
N LEU A 18 -11.79 -10.46 5.56
CA LEU A 18 -12.98 -11.30 5.49
C LEU A 18 -13.61 -11.23 4.09
N ALA A 19 -13.73 -10.03 3.53
CA ALA A 19 -14.30 -9.84 2.20
C ALA A 19 -13.45 -10.51 1.11
N TYR A 20 -12.12 -10.41 1.16
CA TYR A 20 -11.22 -11.13 0.25
C TYR A 20 -11.41 -12.65 0.32
N VAL A 21 -11.46 -13.20 1.55
CA VAL A 21 -11.64 -14.64 1.75
C VAL A 21 -13.02 -15.10 1.31
N LYS A 22 -14.09 -14.31 1.58
CA LYS A 22 -15.45 -14.59 1.12
C LYS A 22 -15.50 -14.71 -0.39
N LEU A 23 -15.04 -13.70 -1.12
CA LEU A 23 -14.99 -13.69 -2.58
C LEU A 23 -14.19 -14.87 -3.15
N ALA A 24 -13.03 -15.18 -2.55
CA ALA A 24 -12.23 -16.33 -2.96
C ALA A 24 -12.99 -17.64 -2.75
N SER A 25 -13.66 -17.82 -1.60
CA SER A 25 -14.45 -19.02 -1.28
C SER A 25 -15.63 -19.20 -2.23
N GLU A 26 -16.32 -18.12 -2.58
CA GLU A 26 -17.44 -18.15 -3.54
C GLU A 26 -16.97 -18.54 -4.95
N CYS A 27 -15.83 -18.01 -5.39
CA CYS A 27 -15.24 -18.40 -6.68
C CYS A 27 -14.79 -19.87 -6.67
N ILE A 28 -14.19 -20.36 -5.60
CA ILE A 28 -13.80 -21.77 -5.43
C ILE A 28 -15.03 -22.68 -5.50
N ALA A 29 -16.10 -22.33 -4.79
CA ALA A 29 -17.35 -23.11 -4.79
C ALA A 29 -17.98 -23.21 -6.19
N ARG A 30 -17.79 -22.19 -7.04
CA ARG A 30 -18.25 -22.17 -8.45
C ARG A 30 -17.24 -22.74 -9.44
N GLY A 31 -16.01 -23.07 -9.01
CA GLY A 31 -14.94 -23.53 -9.89
C GLY A 31 -14.42 -22.43 -10.82
N THR A 32 -14.50 -21.14 -10.43
CA THR A 32 -14.12 -19.99 -11.25
C THR A 32 -12.97 -19.19 -10.63
N TRP A 33 -12.41 -18.26 -11.42
CA TRP A 33 -11.47 -17.24 -10.96
C TRP A 33 -12.18 -15.90 -10.82
N TYR A 34 -11.75 -15.08 -9.86
CA TYR A 34 -12.29 -13.74 -9.67
C TYR A 34 -11.73 -12.75 -10.72
N PRO A 35 -12.52 -11.79 -11.27
CA PRO A 35 -13.98 -11.73 -11.17
C PRO A 35 -14.68 -12.69 -12.13
N ASP A 36 -15.91 -13.05 -11.81
CA ASP A 36 -16.80 -13.80 -12.70
C ASP A 36 -18.13 -13.05 -12.91
N VAL A 37 -19.03 -13.61 -13.73
CA VAL A 37 -20.32 -13.00 -14.03
C VAL A 37 -21.19 -12.75 -12.78
N HIS A 38 -21.05 -13.54 -11.73
CA HIS A 38 -21.83 -13.43 -10.50
C HIS A 38 -21.40 -12.26 -9.61
N ASN A 39 -20.20 -11.72 -9.82
CA ASN A 39 -19.70 -10.60 -9.04
C ASN A 39 -20.12 -9.21 -9.61
N GLN A 40 -20.83 -9.15 -10.75
CA GLN A 40 -21.12 -7.87 -11.42
C GLN A 40 -21.99 -6.92 -10.59
N TYR A 41 -22.89 -7.45 -9.77
CA TYR A 41 -23.81 -6.67 -8.94
C TYR A 41 -23.32 -6.53 -7.50
N GLU A 42 -22.41 -7.39 -7.05
CA GLU A 42 -21.99 -7.42 -5.67
C GLU A 42 -20.65 -6.72 -5.42
N ASP A 43 -19.56 -7.07 -6.13
CA ASP A 43 -18.23 -6.61 -5.75
C ASP A 43 -17.17 -6.71 -6.87
N PHE A 44 -16.92 -5.63 -7.60
CA PHE A 44 -15.62 -5.39 -8.26
C PHE A 44 -14.73 -4.43 -7.45
N ILE A 45 -15.04 -4.26 -6.16
CA ILE A 45 -14.36 -3.30 -5.28
C ILE A 45 -12.89 -3.65 -5.05
N PHE A 46 -12.59 -4.95 -5.01
CA PHE A 46 -11.25 -5.43 -4.69
C PHE A 46 -10.42 -5.72 -5.94
N GLY A 47 -9.09 -5.52 -5.83
CA GLY A 47 -8.16 -5.89 -6.88
C GLY A 47 -8.18 -7.39 -7.14
N PRO A 48 -8.44 -7.84 -8.38
CA PRO A 48 -8.59 -9.26 -8.69
C PRO A 48 -7.36 -10.09 -8.37
N GLY A 49 -6.17 -9.48 -8.42
CA GLY A 49 -4.91 -10.18 -8.20
C GLY A 49 -4.81 -10.85 -6.85
N TYR A 50 -5.25 -10.16 -5.80
CA TYR A 50 -5.13 -10.73 -4.46
C TYR A 50 -6.17 -11.83 -4.18
N VAL A 51 -7.41 -11.64 -4.63
CA VAL A 51 -8.45 -12.69 -4.53
C VAL A 51 -7.98 -13.94 -5.26
N ASN A 52 -7.41 -13.81 -6.47
CA ASN A 52 -6.88 -14.93 -7.23
C ASN A 52 -5.64 -15.57 -6.59
N LEU A 53 -4.80 -14.80 -5.91
CA LEU A 53 -3.72 -15.35 -5.08
C LEU A 53 -4.29 -16.27 -3.97
N LEU A 54 -5.35 -15.84 -3.28
CA LEU A 54 -6.01 -16.65 -2.25
C LEU A 54 -6.62 -17.92 -2.83
N ILE A 55 -7.31 -17.84 -3.98
CA ILE A 55 -7.85 -19.00 -4.70
C ILE A 55 -6.71 -19.98 -5.03
N GLY A 56 -5.60 -19.49 -5.59
CA GLY A 56 -4.44 -20.33 -5.91
C GLY A 56 -3.83 -21.02 -4.69
N ILE A 57 -3.66 -20.29 -3.59
CA ILE A 57 -3.16 -20.85 -2.32
C ILE A 57 -4.10 -21.93 -1.79
N HIS A 58 -5.41 -21.67 -1.81
CA HIS A 58 -6.38 -22.67 -1.36
C HIS A 58 -6.35 -23.94 -2.22
N HIS A 59 -6.25 -23.81 -3.55
CA HIS A 59 -6.13 -24.98 -4.44
C HIS A 59 -4.85 -25.79 -4.19
N LEU A 60 -3.75 -25.13 -3.84
CA LEU A 60 -2.46 -25.81 -3.59
C LEU A 60 -2.35 -26.41 -2.20
N CYS A 61 -2.91 -25.74 -1.19
CA CYS A 61 -2.64 -26.04 0.22
C CYS A 61 -3.91 -26.42 1.02
N GLY A 62 -5.11 -26.30 0.45
CA GLY A 62 -6.37 -26.62 1.11
C GLY A 62 -6.85 -25.60 2.15
N SER A 63 -6.08 -24.53 2.42
CA SER A 63 -6.43 -23.50 3.43
C SER A 63 -5.88 -22.13 3.08
N PHE A 64 -6.66 -21.09 3.39
CA PHE A 64 -6.22 -19.70 3.28
C PHE A 64 -5.15 -19.30 4.33
N SER A 65 -5.02 -20.08 5.41
CA SER A 65 -4.03 -19.81 6.48
C SER A 65 -2.59 -19.81 5.94
N PHE A 66 -2.30 -20.55 4.87
CA PHE A 66 -0.98 -20.58 4.22
C PHE A 66 -0.55 -19.22 3.64
N VAL A 67 -1.48 -18.28 3.42
CA VAL A 67 -1.11 -16.91 3.05
C VAL A 67 -0.27 -16.23 4.12
N ARG A 68 -0.49 -16.56 5.41
CA ARG A 68 0.30 -16.02 6.53
C ARG A 68 1.74 -16.50 6.50
N LEU A 69 1.95 -17.77 6.12
CA LEU A 69 3.29 -18.30 5.90
C LEU A 69 3.98 -17.62 4.70
N LEU A 70 3.25 -17.46 3.60
CA LEU A 70 3.77 -16.76 2.42
C LEU A 70 4.15 -15.30 2.76
N ASN A 71 3.29 -14.59 3.50
CA ASN A 71 3.57 -13.25 4.00
C ASN A 71 4.80 -13.20 4.89
N LEU A 72 4.99 -14.18 5.78
CA LEU A 72 6.19 -14.28 6.62
C LEU A 72 7.45 -14.40 5.77
N LEU A 73 7.45 -15.28 4.77
CA LEU A 73 8.59 -15.47 3.87
C LEU A 73 8.88 -14.20 3.06
N MET A 74 7.84 -13.54 2.54
CA MET A 74 7.97 -12.25 1.83
C MET A 74 8.55 -11.17 2.76
N ASN A 75 8.06 -11.06 4.00
CA ASN A 75 8.55 -10.05 4.94
C ASN A 75 10.02 -10.28 5.33
N ILE A 76 10.43 -11.53 5.52
CA ILE A 76 11.84 -11.89 5.73
C ILE A 76 12.68 -11.50 4.51
N ALA A 77 12.22 -11.83 3.30
CA ALA A 77 12.90 -11.47 2.06
C ALA A 77 13.06 -9.95 1.90
N MET A 78 12.01 -9.17 2.22
CA MET A 78 12.05 -7.70 2.19
C MET A 78 13.14 -7.11 3.09
N VAL A 79 13.41 -7.68 4.26
CA VAL A 79 14.52 -7.23 5.14
C VAL A 79 15.87 -7.34 4.42
N PHE A 80 16.12 -8.47 3.73
CA PHE A 80 17.36 -8.66 2.95
C PHE A 80 17.39 -7.74 1.72
N GLU A 81 16.27 -7.53 1.08
CA GLU A 81 16.15 -6.65 -0.09
C GLU A 81 16.40 -5.19 0.28
N ILE A 82 15.82 -4.71 1.39
CA ILE A 82 16.05 -3.35 1.93
C ILE A 82 17.52 -3.17 2.28
N ARG A 83 18.12 -4.14 3.00
CA ARG A 83 19.57 -4.11 3.30
C ARG A 83 20.39 -3.97 2.02
N LYS A 84 20.08 -4.78 1.01
CA LYS A 84 20.80 -4.81 -0.26
C LYS A 84 20.63 -3.50 -1.04
N LEU A 85 19.41 -2.98 -1.10
CA LEU A 85 19.12 -1.72 -1.81
C LEU A 85 19.80 -0.54 -1.11
N ALA A 86 19.65 -0.37 0.18
CA ALA A 86 20.28 0.69 0.96
C ALA A 86 21.82 0.59 0.91
N GLY A 87 22.36 -0.63 0.98
CA GLY A 87 23.79 -0.88 0.84
C GLY A 87 24.36 -0.44 -0.51
N ARG A 88 23.62 -0.63 -1.59
CA ARG A 88 24.00 -0.16 -2.93
C ARG A 88 23.87 1.35 -3.12
N MET A 89 22.86 1.96 -2.49
CA MET A 89 22.60 3.39 -2.61
C MET A 89 23.59 4.22 -1.78
N PHE A 90 24.01 3.73 -0.63
CA PHE A 90 24.82 4.47 0.36
C PHE A 90 26.05 3.69 0.80
N SER A 91 25.90 2.80 1.79
CA SER A 91 26.99 1.98 2.34
C SER A 91 26.45 0.68 2.94
N ASN A 92 27.31 -0.34 3.06
CA ASN A 92 26.93 -1.58 3.75
C ASN A 92 26.41 -1.33 5.18
N LYS A 93 26.99 -0.36 5.89
CA LYS A 93 26.58 0.04 7.24
C LYS A 93 25.15 0.63 7.22
N THR A 94 24.87 1.52 6.30
CA THR A 94 23.52 2.06 6.07
C THR A 94 22.53 0.94 5.74
N GLY A 95 22.95 -0.06 4.96
CA GLY A 95 22.13 -1.24 4.67
C GLY A 95 21.72 -2.01 5.94
N TYR A 96 22.62 -2.23 6.88
CA TYR A 96 22.28 -2.87 8.16
C TYR A 96 21.34 -2.00 9.01
N TYR A 97 21.58 -0.68 9.07
CA TYR A 97 20.69 0.22 9.78
C TYR A 97 19.28 0.21 9.19
N ALA A 98 19.15 0.20 7.87
CA ALA A 98 17.85 0.14 7.20
C ALA A 98 17.11 -1.16 7.54
N ALA A 99 17.79 -2.30 7.51
CA ALA A 99 17.21 -3.59 7.86
C ALA A 99 16.72 -3.64 9.32
N ILE A 100 17.55 -3.14 10.26
CA ILE A 100 17.20 -3.11 11.69
C ILE A 100 16.02 -2.19 11.95
N LEU A 101 16.05 -0.95 11.42
CA LEU A 101 14.96 0.00 11.57
C LEU A 101 13.66 -0.57 11.01
N TYR A 102 13.70 -1.19 9.81
CA TYR A 102 12.53 -1.80 9.20
C TYR A 102 11.93 -2.93 10.04
N MET A 103 12.77 -3.80 10.61
CA MET A 103 12.32 -4.90 11.49
C MET A 103 11.67 -4.41 12.78
N LEU A 104 12.11 -3.26 13.31
CA LEU A 104 11.62 -2.69 14.57
C LEU A 104 10.33 -1.88 14.41
N ILE A 105 9.93 -1.51 13.19
CA ILE A 105 8.67 -0.83 12.93
C ILE A 105 7.51 -1.76 13.29
N PHE A 106 6.54 -1.22 14.04
CA PHE A 106 5.47 -2.02 14.65
C PHE A 106 4.59 -2.73 13.62
N SER A 107 4.20 -2.06 12.53
CA SER A 107 3.39 -2.67 11.46
C SER A 107 4.06 -3.91 10.88
N ASN A 108 5.38 -3.92 10.71
CA ASN A 108 6.10 -5.08 10.16
C ASN A 108 6.06 -6.30 11.07
N LEU A 109 5.88 -6.09 12.39
CA LEU A 109 5.79 -7.20 13.35
C LEU A 109 4.55 -8.07 13.10
N TYR A 110 3.40 -7.43 12.83
CA TYR A 110 2.12 -8.10 12.62
C TYR A 110 1.74 -8.28 11.14
N ALA A 111 2.44 -7.62 10.21
CA ALA A 111 2.15 -7.71 8.77
C ALA A 111 2.02 -9.16 8.24
N PRO A 112 2.81 -10.15 8.70
CA PRO A 112 2.68 -11.52 8.22
C PRO A 112 1.33 -12.17 8.52
N ILE A 113 0.65 -11.81 9.60
CA ILE A 113 -0.66 -12.41 9.93
C ILE A 113 -1.83 -11.73 9.20
N ALA A 114 -1.60 -10.58 8.58
CA ALA A 114 -2.62 -9.82 7.86
C ALA A 114 -2.93 -10.46 6.49
N VAL A 115 -4.17 -10.90 6.29
CA VAL A 115 -4.64 -11.39 4.98
C VAL A 115 -5.07 -10.19 4.12
N LEU A 116 -4.07 -9.36 3.75
CA LEU A 116 -4.24 -8.09 3.06
C LEU A 116 -3.22 -7.93 1.92
N THR A 117 -3.51 -7.06 0.98
CA THR A 117 -2.68 -6.82 -0.20
C THR A 117 -1.36 -6.10 0.09
N ASP A 118 -1.25 -5.42 1.23
CA ASP A 118 -0.21 -4.43 1.53
C ASP A 118 1.20 -5.03 1.47
N LEU A 119 1.42 -6.14 2.18
CA LEU A 119 2.72 -6.79 2.24
C LEU A 119 3.13 -7.43 0.89
N PRO A 120 2.32 -8.30 0.24
CA PRO A 120 2.70 -8.89 -1.03
C PRO A 120 2.86 -7.84 -2.14
N PHE A 121 2.03 -6.79 -2.16
CA PHE A 121 2.20 -5.66 -3.06
C PHE A 121 3.56 -4.98 -2.89
N THR A 122 3.93 -4.65 -1.65
CA THR A 122 5.20 -3.98 -1.34
C THR A 122 6.40 -4.87 -1.69
N PHE A 123 6.32 -6.16 -1.39
CA PHE A 123 7.35 -7.15 -1.75
C PHE A 123 7.61 -7.20 -3.26
N LEU A 124 6.54 -7.32 -4.06
CA LEU A 124 6.66 -7.37 -5.53
C LEU A 124 7.34 -6.11 -6.09
N LEU A 125 6.98 -4.94 -5.57
CA LEU A 125 7.54 -3.68 -6.03
C LEU A 125 9.00 -3.48 -5.59
N LEU A 126 9.35 -3.84 -4.35
CA LEU A 126 10.72 -3.77 -3.87
C LEU A 126 11.63 -4.73 -4.65
N THR A 127 11.17 -5.97 -4.90
CA THR A 127 11.88 -6.93 -5.76
C THR A 127 12.07 -6.37 -7.16
N ALA A 128 11.03 -5.78 -7.77
CA ALA A 128 11.12 -5.16 -9.09
C ALA A 128 12.16 -4.03 -9.13
N LEU A 129 12.18 -3.15 -8.11
CA LEU A 129 13.18 -2.10 -7.97
C LEU A 129 14.61 -2.67 -7.92
N LEU A 130 14.83 -3.74 -7.14
CA LEU A 130 16.14 -4.40 -7.06
C LEU A 130 16.58 -5.01 -8.38
N LEU A 131 15.67 -5.65 -9.12
CA LEU A 131 15.94 -6.24 -10.42
C LEU A 131 16.25 -5.17 -11.47
N CYS A 132 15.57 -4.02 -11.42
CA CYS A 132 15.85 -2.88 -12.31
C CYS A 132 17.21 -2.23 -12.06
N ASN A 133 17.81 -2.38 -10.86
CA ASN A 133 19.18 -1.94 -10.59
C ASN A 133 20.24 -2.82 -11.26
N VAL A 134 19.89 -3.98 -11.77
CA VAL A 134 20.81 -4.86 -12.49
C VAL A 134 20.89 -4.42 -13.96
N ARG A 135 22.12 -4.36 -14.52
CA ARG A 135 22.35 -4.00 -15.92
C ARG A 135 22.23 -5.22 -16.86
N ARG A 136 21.15 -6.01 -16.73
CA ARG A 136 20.84 -7.17 -17.59
C ARG A 136 19.36 -7.11 -17.97
N LEU A 137 19.04 -7.49 -19.22
CA LEU A 137 17.66 -7.37 -19.74
C LEU A 137 16.70 -8.34 -19.06
N PHE A 138 17.09 -9.60 -18.84
CA PHE A 138 16.21 -10.60 -18.23
C PHE A 138 15.68 -10.21 -16.85
N PRO A 139 16.49 -9.76 -15.87
CA PRO A 139 15.95 -9.25 -14.59
C PRO A 139 14.97 -8.10 -14.77
N VAL A 140 15.21 -7.20 -15.72
CA VAL A 140 14.31 -6.07 -16.00
C VAL A 140 12.99 -6.56 -16.61
N ALA A 141 13.01 -7.58 -17.46
CA ALA A 141 11.80 -8.21 -17.99
C ALA A 141 10.96 -8.86 -16.86
N VAL A 142 11.62 -9.57 -15.93
CA VAL A 142 10.96 -10.11 -14.74
C VAL A 142 10.37 -8.99 -13.89
N ALA A 143 11.08 -7.87 -13.72
CA ALA A 143 10.55 -6.70 -13.00
C ALA A 143 9.26 -6.15 -13.66
N GLY A 144 9.19 -6.15 -14.99
CA GLY A 144 7.98 -5.77 -15.74
C GLY A 144 6.77 -6.65 -15.37
N VAL A 145 6.96 -7.97 -15.31
CA VAL A 145 5.93 -8.91 -14.87
C VAL A 145 5.53 -8.65 -13.40
N LEU A 146 6.50 -8.47 -12.51
CA LEU A 146 6.24 -8.20 -11.08
C LEU A 146 5.46 -6.91 -10.88
N ILE A 147 5.78 -5.85 -11.63
CA ILE A 147 5.02 -4.59 -11.59
C ILE A 147 3.60 -4.80 -12.11
N ALA A 148 3.40 -5.59 -13.16
CA ALA A 148 2.07 -5.92 -13.66
C ALA A 148 1.26 -6.68 -12.60
N VAL A 149 1.83 -7.70 -11.96
CA VAL A 149 1.16 -8.45 -10.88
C VAL A 149 0.87 -7.55 -9.68
N ALA A 150 1.82 -6.69 -9.28
CA ALA A 150 1.58 -5.70 -8.23
C ALA A 150 0.43 -4.75 -8.58
N ASN A 151 0.40 -4.28 -9.83
CA ASN A 151 -0.67 -3.42 -10.33
C ASN A 151 -2.04 -4.14 -10.41
N TRP A 152 -2.04 -5.45 -10.60
CA TRP A 152 -3.23 -6.29 -10.50
C TRP A 152 -3.78 -6.36 -9.07
N PHE A 153 -2.90 -6.22 -8.06
CA PHE A 153 -3.30 -6.12 -6.65
C PHE A 153 -3.81 -4.71 -6.31
N ARG A 154 -3.05 -3.67 -6.71
CA ARG A 154 -3.34 -2.25 -6.42
C ARG A 154 -2.85 -1.33 -7.54
N PRO A 155 -3.66 -0.34 -7.98
CA PRO A 155 -3.29 0.59 -9.07
C PRO A 155 -2.07 1.46 -8.76
N LEU A 156 -1.68 1.59 -7.49
CA LEU A 156 -0.57 2.41 -7.03
C LEU A 156 0.81 1.97 -7.58
N ALA A 157 0.94 0.77 -8.15
CA ALA A 157 2.17 0.31 -8.80
C ALA A 157 2.64 1.21 -9.94
N ILE A 158 1.74 2.02 -10.54
CA ILE A 158 2.09 2.98 -11.58
C ILE A 158 3.11 4.03 -11.10
N VAL A 159 3.08 4.41 -9.82
CA VAL A 159 4.05 5.34 -9.22
C VAL A 159 5.46 4.75 -9.27
N PHE A 160 5.59 3.47 -8.95
CA PHE A 160 6.88 2.78 -8.98
C PHE A 160 7.41 2.61 -10.40
N LEU A 161 6.53 2.27 -11.34
CA LEU A 161 6.87 2.22 -12.76
C LEU A 161 7.43 3.57 -13.23
N PHE A 162 6.76 4.67 -12.89
CA PHE A 162 7.21 6.01 -13.25
C PHE A 162 8.60 6.33 -12.68
N VAL A 163 8.85 6.02 -11.40
CA VAL A 163 10.17 6.22 -10.77
C VAL A 163 11.25 5.37 -11.44
N ILE A 164 10.96 4.12 -11.79
CA ILE A 164 11.90 3.24 -12.51
C ILE A 164 12.22 3.82 -13.90
N LEU A 165 11.23 4.31 -14.63
CA LEU A 165 11.45 4.94 -15.95
C LEU A 165 12.31 6.20 -15.81
N LEU A 166 12.09 7.03 -14.81
CA LEU A 166 12.95 8.19 -14.52
C LEU A 166 14.38 7.77 -14.19
N LEU A 167 14.56 6.71 -13.38
CA LEU A 167 15.88 6.14 -13.09
C LEU A 167 16.57 5.68 -14.38
N PHE A 168 15.86 5.05 -15.30
CA PHE A 168 16.43 4.62 -16.59
C PHE A 168 16.85 5.82 -17.44
N ILE A 169 16.08 6.92 -17.44
CA ILE A 169 16.42 8.16 -18.14
C ILE A 169 17.72 8.75 -17.56
N VAL A 170 17.80 8.93 -16.23
CA VAL A 170 18.97 9.49 -15.55
C VAL A 170 20.21 8.60 -15.73
N GLN A 171 20.03 7.28 -15.69
CA GLN A 171 21.10 6.29 -15.95
C GLN A 171 21.47 6.16 -17.42
N LYS A 172 20.81 6.88 -18.33
CA LYS A 172 21.00 6.80 -19.78
C LYS A 172 20.96 5.36 -20.29
N ARG A 173 19.97 4.57 -19.79
CA ARG A 173 19.78 3.19 -20.22
C ARG A 173 19.42 3.12 -21.70
N ARG A 174 19.87 2.08 -22.41
CA ARG A 174 19.48 1.82 -23.79
C ARG A 174 17.98 1.51 -23.89
N TRP A 175 17.37 1.82 -25.04
CA TRP A 175 15.94 1.59 -25.29
C TRP A 175 15.47 0.15 -24.98
N GLN A 176 16.37 -0.84 -25.16
CA GLN A 176 16.11 -2.24 -24.85
C GLN A 176 15.67 -2.47 -23.39
N PHE A 177 16.15 -1.68 -22.44
CA PHE A 177 15.74 -1.78 -21.04
C PHE A 177 14.30 -1.28 -20.82
N TYR A 178 13.91 -0.25 -21.55
CA TYR A 178 12.52 0.23 -21.53
C TYR A 178 11.59 -0.83 -22.15
N ALA A 179 11.95 -1.40 -23.27
CA ALA A 179 11.20 -2.47 -23.90
C ALA A 179 11.14 -3.73 -23.01
N ALA A 180 12.26 -4.13 -22.40
CA ALA A 180 12.30 -5.28 -21.49
C ALA A 180 11.40 -5.08 -20.26
N LEU A 181 11.22 -3.85 -19.77
CA LEU A 181 10.31 -3.53 -18.68
C LEU A 181 8.85 -3.48 -19.14
N THR A 182 8.57 -2.75 -20.22
CA THR A 182 7.20 -2.41 -20.62
C THR A 182 6.50 -3.52 -21.40
N LEU A 183 7.19 -4.28 -22.25
CA LEU A 183 6.54 -5.34 -23.03
C LEU A 183 5.95 -6.46 -22.15
N PRO A 184 6.70 -7.05 -21.18
CA PRO A 184 6.12 -8.04 -20.29
C PRO A 184 4.98 -7.47 -19.43
N LEU A 185 5.11 -6.21 -19.00
CA LEU A 185 4.05 -5.53 -18.25
C LEU A 185 2.77 -5.43 -19.09
N VAL A 186 2.85 -4.88 -20.29
CA VAL A 186 1.70 -4.72 -21.18
C VAL A 186 1.09 -6.09 -21.54
N LEU A 187 1.93 -7.08 -21.85
CA LEU A 187 1.46 -8.42 -22.18
C LEU A 187 0.73 -9.06 -21.00
N THR A 188 1.28 -8.95 -19.78
CA THR A 188 0.65 -9.49 -18.56
C THR A 188 -0.70 -8.82 -18.30
N VAL A 189 -0.77 -7.48 -18.40
CA VAL A 189 -2.03 -6.72 -18.28
C VAL A 189 -3.06 -7.19 -19.31
N PHE A 190 -2.62 -7.31 -20.57
CA PHE A 190 -3.51 -7.72 -21.66
C PHE A 190 -4.06 -9.14 -21.44
N LEU A 191 -3.19 -10.11 -21.11
CA LEU A 191 -3.60 -11.50 -20.89
C LEU A 191 -4.58 -11.64 -19.71
N ILE A 192 -4.29 -10.96 -18.59
CA ILE A 192 -5.16 -10.98 -17.41
C ILE A 192 -6.50 -10.31 -17.71
N GLY A 193 -6.48 -9.11 -18.32
CA GLY A 193 -7.69 -8.38 -18.64
C GLY A 193 -8.56 -9.10 -19.68
N ARG A 194 -7.93 -9.76 -20.68
CA ARG A 194 -8.62 -10.60 -21.67
C ARG A 194 -9.29 -11.79 -20.99
N SER A 195 -8.59 -12.50 -20.11
CA SER A 195 -9.15 -13.62 -19.35
C SER A 195 -10.34 -13.18 -18.48
N ALA A 196 -10.28 -11.99 -17.86
CA ALA A 196 -11.42 -11.44 -17.14
C ALA A 196 -12.60 -11.12 -18.08
N LYS A 197 -12.31 -10.55 -19.26
CA LYS A 197 -13.35 -10.26 -20.28
C LYS A 197 -14.08 -11.51 -20.76
N GLU A 198 -13.37 -12.63 -20.91
CA GLU A 198 -13.98 -13.91 -21.31
C GLU A 198 -14.96 -14.43 -20.23
N ARG A 199 -14.71 -14.13 -18.94
CA ARG A 199 -15.57 -14.55 -17.81
C ARG A 199 -16.69 -13.57 -17.47
N THR A 200 -16.51 -12.29 -17.70
CA THR A 200 -17.42 -11.24 -17.22
C THR A 200 -18.04 -10.39 -18.34
N GLY A 201 -17.58 -10.53 -19.58
CA GLY A 201 -17.90 -9.61 -20.67
C GLY A 201 -17.14 -8.28 -20.62
N HIS A 202 -16.45 -7.96 -19.52
CA HIS A 202 -15.73 -6.70 -19.30
C HIS A 202 -14.22 -6.92 -19.14
N PHE A 203 -13.42 -6.00 -19.71
CA PHE A 203 -11.97 -6.00 -19.51
C PHE A 203 -11.67 -5.45 -18.10
N VAL A 204 -11.60 -6.33 -17.09
CA VAL A 204 -11.34 -5.97 -15.70
C VAL A 204 -9.92 -6.43 -15.35
N TYR A 205 -9.03 -5.48 -15.12
CA TYR A 205 -7.67 -5.75 -14.72
C TYR A 205 -7.36 -5.30 -13.28
N GLN A 206 -8.00 -4.23 -12.82
CA GLN A 206 -7.84 -3.66 -11.49
C GLN A 206 -9.17 -3.62 -10.75
N ALA A 207 -9.13 -3.25 -9.47
CA ALA A 207 -10.33 -2.90 -8.73
C ALA A 207 -11.13 -1.80 -9.44
N VAL A 208 -12.43 -1.95 -9.48
CA VAL A 208 -13.38 -0.94 -9.95
C VAL A 208 -13.92 -0.23 -8.71
N SER A 209 -13.10 0.61 -8.09
CA SER A 209 -13.46 1.27 -6.82
C SER A 209 -13.00 2.73 -6.75
N GLY A 210 -12.54 3.28 -7.87
CA GLY A 210 -12.03 4.65 -7.91
C GLY A 210 -13.10 5.69 -7.62
N GLY A 211 -14.30 5.53 -8.19
CA GLY A 211 -15.45 6.38 -7.92
C GLY A 211 -15.95 6.24 -6.48
N TYR A 212 -16.04 5.02 -5.99
CA TYR A 212 -16.45 4.72 -4.62
C TYR A 212 -15.51 5.35 -3.58
N ASN A 213 -14.19 5.15 -3.75
CA ASN A 213 -13.18 5.74 -2.86
C ASN A 213 -13.14 7.28 -2.94
N LEU A 214 -13.41 7.86 -4.10
CA LEU A 214 -13.50 9.32 -4.25
C LEU A 214 -14.75 9.84 -3.56
N ALA A 215 -15.88 9.15 -3.71
CA ALA A 215 -17.17 9.53 -3.13
C ALA A 215 -17.11 9.66 -1.59
N MET A 216 -16.43 8.74 -0.92
CA MET A 216 -16.27 8.80 0.55
C MET A 216 -15.57 10.07 1.07
N SER A 217 -14.94 10.87 0.19
CA SER A 217 -14.30 12.14 0.53
C SER A 217 -14.85 13.34 -0.22
N SER A 218 -16.01 13.20 -0.91
CA SER A 218 -16.55 14.21 -1.84
C SER A 218 -18.01 14.53 -1.52
N PHE A 219 -18.30 14.89 -0.28
CA PHE A 219 -19.59 15.37 0.20
C PHE A 219 -19.41 16.31 1.40
N ASP A 220 -20.48 16.96 1.85
CA ASP A 220 -20.37 18.11 2.74
C ASP A 220 -19.79 17.81 4.13
N GLU A 221 -20.10 16.66 4.71
CA GLU A 221 -19.59 16.23 6.02
C GLU A 221 -18.32 15.37 5.92
N ALA A 222 -17.78 15.20 4.71
CA ALA A 222 -16.58 14.42 4.52
C ALA A 222 -15.34 15.12 5.12
N ASN A 223 -14.56 14.37 5.86
CA ASN A 223 -13.28 14.81 6.44
C ASN A 223 -12.06 14.14 5.79
N GLY A 224 -12.29 13.33 4.75
CA GLY A 224 -11.23 12.60 4.05
C GLY A 224 -10.90 11.22 4.59
N LEU A 225 -11.48 10.81 5.72
CA LEU A 225 -11.46 9.44 6.21
C LEU A 225 -12.62 8.63 5.63
N VAL A 226 -12.59 7.31 5.85
CA VAL A 226 -13.68 6.42 5.47
C VAL A 226 -14.98 6.88 6.15
N ASN A 227 -15.91 7.35 5.34
CA ASN A 227 -17.21 7.85 5.79
C ASN A 227 -18.30 7.44 4.78
N PHE A 228 -19.33 6.75 5.29
CA PHE A 228 -20.44 6.24 4.48
C PHE A 228 -21.73 7.08 4.62
N ASN A 229 -21.75 8.09 5.48
CA ASN A 229 -22.98 8.84 5.78
C ASN A 229 -23.60 9.48 4.55
N GLY A 230 -22.77 10.05 3.66
CA GLY A 230 -23.25 10.71 2.47
C GLY A 230 -23.95 9.81 1.44
N PHE A 231 -23.78 8.47 1.51
CA PHE A 231 -24.45 7.56 0.58
C PHE A 231 -25.94 7.37 0.88
N GLY A 232 -26.37 7.63 2.12
CA GLY A 232 -27.76 7.50 2.56
C GLY A 232 -28.51 8.82 2.65
N ASP A 233 -27.86 9.94 2.39
CA ASP A 233 -28.45 11.27 2.48
C ASP A 233 -28.88 11.77 1.09
N PRO A 234 -30.22 11.92 0.82
CA PRO A 234 -30.72 12.33 -0.48
C PRO A 234 -30.22 13.71 -0.97
N ASP A 235 -29.80 14.58 -0.05
CA ASP A 235 -29.28 15.91 -0.36
C ASP A 235 -27.84 15.88 -0.86
N ASN A 236 -27.15 14.74 -0.72
CA ASN A 236 -25.77 14.57 -1.17
C ASN A 236 -25.68 14.09 -2.60
N TYR A 237 -24.73 14.63 -3.36
CA TYR A 237 -24.42 14.24 -4.75
C TYR A 237 -24.10 12.76 -4.93
N ILE A 238 -23.55 12.13 -3.90
CA ILE A 238 -23.13 10.72 -3.91
C ILE A 238 -24.26 9.75 -3.52
N CYS A 239 -25.42 10.26 -3.11
CA CYS A 239 -26.61 9.45 -2.89
C CYS A 239 -27.23 9.13 -4.27
N LEU A 240 -26.97 7.93 -4.76
CA LEU A 240 -27.51 7.52 -6.07
C LEU A 240 -29.00 7.21 -5.97
N PRO A 241 -29.79 7.56 -7.02
CA PRO A 241 -31.20 7.18 -7.10
C PRO A 241 -31.36 5.67 -6.95
N PRO A 242 -32.49 5.18 -6.41
CA PRO A 242 -32.81 3.76 -6.41
C PRO A 242 -32.74 3.17 -7.81
N GLY A 243 -32.04 2.05 -7.99
CA GLY A 243 -31.89 1.39 -9.28
C GLY A 243 -31.07 0.12 -9.15
N ASP A 244 -31.19 -0.77 -10.13
CA ASP A 244 -30.42 -2.00 -10.25
C ASP A 244 -29.17 -1.72 -11.07
N TYR A 245 -28.12 -1.26 -10.39
CA TYR A 245 -26.83 -0.92 -10.99
C TYR A 245 -25.84 -2.06 -10.83
N THR A 246 -25.17 -2.41 -11.93
CA THR A 246 -23.93 -3.18 -11.82
C THR A 246 -22.90 -2.37 -11.00
N TYR A 247 -21.93 -3.06 -10.39
CA TYR A 247 -20.89 -2.38 -9.61
C TYR A 247 -20.11 -1.36 -10.46
N MET A 248 -19.85 -1.65 -11.74
CA MET A 248 -19.15 -0.74 -12.66
C MET A 248 -19.96 0.51 -12.97
N GLU A 249 -21.28 0.39 -13.16
CA GLU A 249 -22.18 1.52 -13.36
C GLU A 249 -22.23 2.39 -12.11
N ARG A 250 -22.36 1.78 -10.93
CA ARG A 250 -22.38 2.47 -9.64
C ARG A 250 -21.08 3.25 -9.43
N ASP A 251 -19.91 2.63 -9.62
CA ASP A 251 -18.62 3.32 -9.50
C ASP A 251 -18.49 4.50 -10.48
N SER A 252 -18.95 4.32 -11.72
CA SER A 252 -18.95 5.37 -12.74
C SER A 252 -19.88 6.55 -12.38
N LEU A 253 -21.06 6.27 -11.81
CA LEU A 253 -22.00 7.30 -11.33
C LEU A 253 -21.40 8.04 -10.14
N LEU A 254 -20.87 7.33 -9.15
CA LEU A 254 -20.20 7.91 -7.98
C LEU A 254 -19.02 8.78 -8.38
N LYS A 255 -18.21 8.34 -9.34
CA LYS A 255 -17.09 9.14 -9.86
C LYS A 255 -17.58 10.46 -10.47
N ARG A 256 -18.63 10.43 -11.29
CA ARG A 256 -19.20 11.65 -11.89
C ARG A 256 -19.75 12.59 -10.82
N ALA A 257 -20.51 12.06 -9.87
CA ALA A 257 -21.06 12.82 -8.74
C ALA A 257 -19.93 13.49 -7.90
N SER A 258 -18.89 12.73 -7.57
CA SER A 258 -17.74 13.23 -6.83
C SER A 258 -16.97 14.33 -7.56
N VAL A 259 -16.71 14.13 -8.86
CA VAL A 259 -16.02 15.14 -9.69
C VAL A 259 -16.86 16.41 -9.77
N ARG A 260 -18.18 16.29 -9.89
CA ARG A 260 -19.10 17.44 -9.89
C ARG A 260 -19.00 18.18 -8.55
N TRP A 261 -19.15 17.49 -7.42
CA TRP A 261 -19.05 18.10 -6.09
C TRP A 261 -17.68 18.80 -5.88
N ILE A 262 -16.57 18.15 -6.28
CA ILE A 262 -15.23 18.74 -6.18
C ILE A 262 -15.11 20.00 -7.01
N SER A 263 -15.69 20.02 -8.22
CA SER A 263 -15.65 21.19 -9.10
C SER A 263 -16.46 22.37 -8.56
N GLU A 264 -17.54 22.11 -7.82
CA GLU A 264 -18.37 23.10 -7.17
C GLU A 264 -17.81 23.55 -5.80
N HIS A 265 -17.03 22.67 -5.11
CA HIS A 265 -16.49 22.90 -3.77
C HIS A 265 -14.96 22.69 -3.69
N PRO A 266 -14.12 23.27 -4.59
CA PRO A 266 -12.70 22.96 -4.67
C PRO A 266 -11.93 23.32 -3.40
N PHE A 267 -12.26 24.44 -2.75
CA PHE A 267 -11.62 24.85 -1.49
C PHE A 267 -11.95 23.91 -0.34
N LYS A 268 -13.17 23.40 -0.26
CA LYS A 268 -13.60 22.45 0.77
C LYS A 268 -12.86 21.12 0.60
N TYR A 269 -12.71 20.64 -0.63
CA TYR A 269 -11.94 19.44 -0.93
C TYR A 269 -10.45 19.60 -0.59
N VAL A 270 -9.84 20.72 -0.98
CA VAL A 270 -8.42 21.01 -0.70
C VAL A 270 -8.17 21.21 0.80
N SER A 271 -9.11 21.77 1.55
CA SER A 271 -8.98 21.95 3.00
C SER A 271 -8.91 20.64 3.79
N GLN A 272 -9.31 19.52 3.20
CA GLN A 272 -9.14 18.18 3.80
C GLN A 272 -7.68 17.68 3.72
N LEU A 273 -6.85 18.19 2.79
CA LEU A 273 -5.52 17.65 2.52
C LEU A 273 -4.58 17.64 3.72
N PRO A 274 -4.48 18.69 4.56
CA PRO A 274 -3.65 18.65 5.77
C PRO A 274 -4.08 17.56 6.75
N PHE A 275 -5.38 17.39 6.93
CA PHE A 275 -5.92 16.33 7.79
C PHE A 275 -5.66 14.94 7.19
N LYS A 276 -5.85 14.76 5.89
CA LYS A 276 -5.53 13.52 5.18
C LYS A 276 -4.05 13.15 5.32
N LEU A 277 -3.14 14.11 5.18
CA LEU A 277 -1.70 13.91 5.38
C LEU A 277 -1.38 13.49 6.82
N ALA A 278 -1.97 14.19 7.79
CA ALA A 278 -1.82 13.83 9.19
C ALA A 278 -2.33 12.40 9.47
N ALA A 279 -3.53 12.08 9.01
CA ALA A 279 -4.15 10.76 9.20
C ALA A 279 -3.37 9.63 8.52
N LEU A 280 -2.74 9.91 7.36
CA LEU A 280 -1.93 8.93 6.65
C LEU A 280 -0.67 8.53 7.44
N TYR A 281 -0.06 9.47 8.18
CA TYR A 281 1.21 9.28 8.87
C TYR A 281 1.14 9.35 10.40
N CYS A 282 -0.07 9.48 10.99
CA CYS A 282 -0.24 9.68 12.44
C CYS A 282 0.14 8.45 13.28
N GLU A 283 0.08 7.24 12.73
CA GLU A 283 0.34 6.01 13.48
C GLU A 283 0.73 4.84 12.55
N ASP A 284 1.36 3.82 13.11
CA ASP A 284 1.80 2.62 12.38
C ASP A 284 1.36 1.32 13.09
N THR A 285 0.17 1.31 13.66
CA THR A 285 -0.36 0.15 14.39
C THR A 285 -1.46 -0.61 13.63
N TRP A 286 -1.73 -0.21 12.40
CA TRP A 286 -2.84 -0.74 11.59
C TRP A 286 -2.84 -2.27 11.44
N THR A 287 -1.66 -2.91 11.44
CA THR A 287 -1.55 -4.37 11.35
C THR A 287 -2.02 -5.09 12.61
N GLU A 288 -2.06 -4.43 13.76
CA GLU A 288 -2.62 -5.00 14.98
C GLU A 288 -4.14 -5.15 14.91
N ARG A 289 -4.80 -4.30 14.12
CA ARG A 289 -6.27 -4.31 13.93
C ARG A 289 -6.79 -5.58 13.26
N VAL A 290 -5.91 -6.40 12.68
CA VAL A 290 -6.31 -7.72 12.13
C VAL A 290 -6.62 -8.74 13.23
N LYS A 291 -6.27 -8.47 14.50
CA LYS A 291 -6.65 -9.33 15.63
C LYS A 291 -8.12 -9.14 15.99
N PRO A 292 -8.82 -10.21 16.41
CA PRO A 292 -10.27 -10.18 16.69
C PRO A 292 -10.69 -9.13 17.72
N ASP A 293 -9.85 -8.92 18.74
CA ASP A 293 -10.06 -7.99 19.85
C ASP A 293 -9.65 -6.54 19.55
N MET A 294 -8.99 -6.30 18.41
CA MET A 294 -8.44 -5.00 18.01
C MET A 294 -9.08 -4.45 16.72
N GLY A 295 -10.12 -5.08 16.21
CA GLY A 295 -10.87 -4.56 15.05
C GLY A 295 -11.41 -3.16 15.31
N PHE A 296 -11.48 -2.33 14.28
CA PHE A 296 -11.85 -0.91 14.40
C PHE A 296 -13.16 -0.69 15.16
N ARG A 297 -14.21 -1.46 14.85
CA ARG A 297 -15.52 -1.37 15.53
C ARG A 297 -15.45 -1.79 16.98
N VAL A 298 -14.66 -2.83 17.31
CA VAL A 298 -14.47 -3.32 18.68
C VAL A 298 -13.76 -2.26 19.53
N VAL A 299 -12.69 -1.67 18.98
CA VAL A 299 -11.95 -0.61 19.68
C VAL A 299 -12.84 0.63 19.90
N LEU A 300 -13.58 1.06 18.88
CA LEU A 300 -14.51 2.20 19.03
C LEU A 300 -15.55 1.96 20.10
N SER A 301 -16.25 0.82 20.07
CA SER A 301 -17.28 0.51 21.08
C SER A 301 -16.73 0.43 22.51
N ASN A 302 -15.47 0.04 22.68
CA ASN A 302 -14.81 -0.04 23.98
C ASN A 302 -14.40 1.32 24.57
N VAL A 303 -14.25 2.37 23.73
CA VAL A 303 -13.81 3.70 24.15
C VAL A 303 -14.93 4.74 24.10
N GLU A 304 -16.03 4.43 23.42
CA GLU A 304 -17.16 5.35 23.24
C GLU A 304 -17.69 5.86 24.58
N GLY A 305 -17.83 7.18 24.70
CA GLY A 305 -18.28 7.84 25.90
C GLY A 305 -17.30 7.84 27.10
N ASN A 306 -16.06 7.34 26.94
CA ASN A 306 -15.08 7.29 28.02
C ASN A 306 -13.76 7.98 27.63
N ASN A 307 -13.62 9.24 28.03
CA ASN A 307 -12.45 10.06 27.72
C ASN A 307 -11.13 9.47 28.25
N LEU A 308 -11.14 8.77 29.38
CA LEU A 308 -9.94 8.14 29.93
C LEU A 308 -9.47 6.99 29.04
N LYS A 309 -10.38 6.13 28.60
CA LYS A 309 -10.06 5.03 27.66
C LYS A 309 -9.60 5.55 26.30
N ILE A 310 -10.16 6.66 25.82
CA ILE A 310 -9.69 7.33 24.60
C ILE A 310 -8.23 7.77 24.78
N MET A 311 -7.91 8.39 25.92
CA MET A 311 -6.54 8.84 26.21
C MET A 311 -5.57 7.66 26.35
N GLU A 312 -5.93 6.57 27.02
CA GLU A 312 -5.16 5.34 27.10
C GLU A 312 -4.90 4.75 25.71
N LEU A 313 -5.89 4.72 24.83
CA LEU A 313 -5.74 4.28 23.45
C LEU A 313 -4.72 5.15 22.70
N ILE A 314 -4.85 6.48 22.77
CA ILE A 314 -3.93 7.41 22.09
C ILE A 314 -2.50 7.20 22.58
N VAL A 315 -2.29 7.11 23.88
CA VAL A 315 -0.96 6.87 24.48
C VAL A 315 -0.40 5.50 24.02
N SER A 316 -1.22 4.46 24.01
CA SER A 316 -0.82 3.13 23.54
C SER A 316 -0.39 3.15 22.06
N LEU A 317 -1.16 3.82 21.19
CA LEU A 317 -0.84 3.96 19.77
C LEU A 317 0.48 4.74 19.57
N ALA A 318 0.66 5.83 20.34
CA ALA A 318 1.88 6.63 20.29
C ALA A 318 3.13 5.83 20.73
N LEU A 319 3.04 5.09 21.84
CA LEU A 319 4.14 4.26 22.33
C LEU A 319 4.51 3.15 21.35
N LYS A 320 3.53 2.48 20.74
CA LYS A 320 3.76 1.45 19.72
C LYS A 320 4.39 2.04 18.45
N SER A 321 4.11 3.30 18.14
CA SER A 321 4.63 4.00 16.96
C SER A 321 5.96 4.73 17.19
N ILE A 322 6.60 4.63 18.36
CA ILE A 322 7.80 5.41 18.70
C ILE A 322 8.97 5.18 17.73
N VAL A 323 9.19 3.94 17.32
CA VAL A 323 10.23 3.60 16.32
C VAL A 323 9.88 4.20 14.96
N TYR A 324 8.63 4.14 14.58
CA TYR A 324 8.13 4.74 13.35
C TYR A 324 8.34 6.26 13.34
N TYR A 325 8.01 6.96 14.42
CA TYR A 325 8.28 8.40 14.52
C TYR A 325 9.78 8.72 14.48
N THR A 326 10.62 7.88 15.10
CA THR A 326 12.07 8.01 15.00
C THR A 326 12.53 7.87 13.53
N VAL A 327 11.98 6.90 12.80
CA VAL A 327 12.25 6.72 11.38
C VAL A 327 11.82 7.94 10.58
N LEU A 328 10.64 8.52 10.84
CA LEU A 328 10.20 9.75 10.17
C LEU A 328 11.12 10.95 10.47
N LEU A 329 11.53 11.14 11.73
CA LEU A 329 12.45 12.21 12.12
C LEU A 329 13.81 12.07 11.40
N LEU A 330 14.37 10.87 11.36
CA LEU A 330 15.63 10.60 10.67
C LEU A 330 15.51 10.76 9.14
N PHE A 331 14.36 10.41 8.58
CA PHE A 331 14.04 10.65 7.17
C PHE A 331 14.03 12.16 6.85
N PHE A 332 13.32 12.95 7.63
CA PHE A 332 13.29 14.41 7.45
C PHE A 332 14.66 15.04 7.71
N TYR A 333 15.41 14.55 8.68
CA TYR A 333 16.80 14.96 8.88
C TYR A 333 17.67 14.72 7.65
N TYR A 334 17.54 13.53 7.01
CA TYR A 334 18.22 13.23 5.76
C TYR A 334 17.83 14.22 4.64
N VAL A 335 16.53 14.40 4.43
CA VAL A 335 16.02 15.31 3.37
C VAL A 335 16.53 16.74 3.60
N TRP A 336 16.48 17.22 4.85
CA TRP A 336 16.95 18.57 5.20
C TRP A 336 18.44 18.75 4.95
N THR A 337 19.26 17.81 5.38
CA THR A 337 20.73 17.89 5.24
C THR A 337 21.19 17.74 3.80
N ASN A 338 20.43 16.99 2.98
CA ASN A 338 20.74 16.76 1.57
C ASN A 338 19.87 17.58 0.59
N ARG A 339 19.17 18.62 1.04
CA ARG A 339 18.22 19.38 0.21
C ARG A 339 18.78 19.95 -1.09
N ARG A 340 20.09 20.18 -1.16
CA ARG A 340 20.78 20.66 -2.38
C ARG A 340 21.09 19.54 -3.39
N ASP A 341 21.01 18.30 -2.96
CA ASP A 341 21.40 17.10 -3.71
C ASP A 341 20.22 16.17 -4.03
N LEU A 342 18.96 16.63 -3.83
CA LEU A 342 17.76 15.79 -3.97
C LEU A 342 17.58 15.24 -5.40
N LEU A 343 18.12 15.90 -6.41
CA LEU A 343 18.05 15.48 -7.81
C LEU A 343 19.14 14.45 -8.21
N ARG A 344 20.04 14.08 -7.29
CA ARG A 344 21.01 13.00 -7.56
C ARG A 344 20.30 11.66 -7.76
N GLU A 345 20.84 10.82 -8.62
CA GLU A 345 20.29 9.51 -8.98
C GLU A 345 19.84 8.69 -7.74
N ARG A 346 20.68 8.58 -6.72
CA ARG A 346 20.36 7.83 -5.49
C ARG A 346 19.14 8.36 -4.74
N ASN A 347 18.78 9.63 -4.94
CA ASN A 347 17.68 10.31 -4.25
C ASN A 347 16.36 10.25 -5.05
N LEU A 348 16.34 9.72 -6.27
CA LEU A 348 15.12 9.59 -7.06
C LEU A 348 14.10 8.64 -6.41
N TYR A 349 14.53 7.71 -5.57
CA TYR A 349 13.61 6.86 -4.81
C TYR A 349 12.79 7.63 -3.76
N LEU A 350 13.18 8.88 -3.39
CA LEU A 350 12.35 9.79 -2.60
C LEU A 350 11.03 10.13 -3.30
N LEU A 351 10.99 10.03 -4.62
CA LEU A 351 9.75 10.22 -5.38
C LEU A 351 8.70 9.15 -5.07
N ILE A 352 9.10 7.97 -4.58
CA ILE A 352 8.14 6.91 -4.21
C ILE A 352 7.21 7.39 -3.09
N PRO A 353 7.68 7.78 -1.89
CA PRO A 353 6.80 8.29 -0.84
C PRO A 353 6.13 9.62 -1.23
N VAL A 354 6.79 10.49 -1.97
CA VAL A 354 6.22 11.79 -2.38
C VAL A 354 5.05 11.61 -3.34
N LEU A 355 5.27 10.92 -4.48
CA LEU A 355 4.23 10.71 -5.49
C LEU A 355 3.15 9.74 -4.99
N GLY A 356 3.56 8.70 -4.24
CA GLY A 356 2.63 7.78 -3.63
C GLY A 356 1.67 8.50 -2.67
N THR A 357 2.19 9.36 -1.80
CA THR A 357 1.38 10.21 -0.92
C THR A 357 0.48 11.13 -1.74
N ALA A 358 1.03 11.82 -2.74
CA ALA A 358 0.27 12.75 -3.58
C ALA A 358 -0.92 12.07 -4.27
N VAL A 359 -0.73 10.85 -4.78
CA VAL A 359 -1.83 10.07 -5.38
C VAL A 359 -2.82 9.60 -4.32
N THR A 360 -2.32 9.13 -3.18
CA THR A 360 -3.16 8.55 -2.13
C THR A 360 -4.10 9.59 -1.51
N VAL A 361 -3.62 10.82 -1.24
CA VAL A 361 -4.44 11.88 -0.60
C VAL A 361 -5.57 12.41 -1.50
N LEU A 362 -5.58 12.08 -2.79
CA LEU A 362 -6.72 12.39 -3.68
C LEU A 362 -7.96 11.54 -3.38
N PHE A 363 -7.83 10.47 -2.61
CA PHE A 363 -8.92 9.56 -2.28
C PHE A 363 -9.18 9.56 -0.77
N VAL A 364 -9.99 8.64 -0.32
CA VAL A 364 -10.19 8.36 1.11
C VAL A 364 -8.90 7.78 1.73
N ILE A 365 -8.62 8.15 2.98
CA ILE A 365 -7.36 7.81 3.67
C ILE A 365 -7.60 6.87 4.85
N THR A 366 -6.67 5.94 5.00
CA THR A 366 -6.39 5.22 6.25
C THR A 366 -4.87 5.20 6.48
N SER A 367 -4.42 5.10 7.74
CA SER A 367 -2.98 5.01 8.07
C SER A 367 -2.26 3.87 7.33
N ARG A 368 -2.95 2.74 7.06
CA ARG A 368 -2.43 1.60 6.30
C ARG A 368 -1.82 1.96 4.94
N TYR A 369 -2.31 3.04 4.31
CA TYR A 369 -1.90 3.37 2.94
C TYR A 369 -0.48 3.92 2.81
N HIS A 370 0.21 4.26 3.92
CA HIS A 370 1.64 4.61 3.88
C HIS A 370 2.56 3.38 3.80
N TYR A 371 2.09 2.19 4.13
CA TYR A 371 2.91 0.98 4.21
C TYR A 371 3.73 0.68 2.95
N PRO A 372 3.22 0.82 1.72
CA PRO A 372 4.00 0.59 0.50
C PRO A 372 5.21 1.52 0.33
N TYR A 373 5.26 2.64 1.03
CA TYR A 373 6.36 3.62 0.96
C TYR A 373 7.36 3.46 2.10
N LEU A 374 7.00 2.68 3.12
CA LEU A 374 7.72 2.60 4.38
C LEU A 374 9.17 2.12 4.21
N PHE A 375 9.42 1.17 3.30
CA PHE A 375 10.77 0.72 3.01
C PHE A 375 11.66 1.85 2.46
N ALA A 376 11.13 2.70 1.57
CA ALA A 376 11.87 3.83 1.02
C ALA A 376 12.17 4.87 2.10
N ILE A 377 11.17 5.23 2.92
CA ILE A 377 11.33 6.12 4.08
C ILE A 377 12.43 5.57 5.01
N THR A 378 12.40 4.27 5.29
CA THR A 378 13.37 3.61 6.19
C THR A 378 14.79 3.61 5.63
N ILE A 379 14.98 3.42 4.32
CA ILE A 379 16.30 3.49 3.68
C ILE A 379 16.92 4.88 3.87
N TYR A 380 16.16 5.94 3.63
CA TYR A 380 16.65 7.30 3.81
C TYR A 380 16.80 7.70 5.29
N ALA A 381 15.95 7.19 6.17
CA ALA A 381 16.12 7.33 7.61
C ALA A 381 17.44 6.70 8.09
N ALA A 382 17.79 5.53 7.58
CA ALA A 382 19.07 4.87 7.88
C ALA A 382 20.27 5.68 7.38
N ALA A 383 20.17 6.31 6.20
CA ALA A 383 21.20 7.23 5.72
C ALA A 383 21.29 8.50 6.59
N GLY A 384 20.15 8.99 7.08
CA GLY A 384 20.09 10.10 8.05
C GLY A 384 20.77 9.74 9.38
N LEU A 385 20.50 8.54 9.88
CA LEU A 385 21.14 8.01 11.10
C LEU A 385 22.67 7.90 10.94
N ASP A 386 23.14 7.33 9.83
CA ASP A 386 24.58 7.22 9.55
C ASP A 386 25.24 8.60 9.48
N ALA A 387 24.61 9.57 8.81
CA ALA A 387 25.09 10.95 8.73
C ALA A 387 25.11 11.64 10.11
N PHE A 388 24.08 11.42 10.92
CA PHE A 388 24.02 11.97 12.29
C PHE A 388 25.16 11.44 13.15
N ILE A 389 25.36 10.13 13.18
CA ILE A 389 26.46 9.48 13.94
C ILE A 389 27.83 10.03 13.50
N GLN A 390 28.07 10.14 12.19
CA GLN A 390 29.34 10.65 11.68
C GLN A 390 29.59 12.12 12.07
N ASN A 391 28.54 12.94 12.06
CA ASN A 391 28.63 14.32 12.47
C ASN A 391 28.97 14.48 13.95
N GLU A 392 28.37 13.67 14.82
CA GLU A 392 28.68 13.70 16.26
C GLU A 392 30.12 13.21 16.56
N LEU A 393 30.57 12.16 15.88
CA LEU A 393 31.96 11.69 16.02
C LEU A 393 32.98 12.76 15.60
N ARG A 394 32.71 13.50 14.50
CA ARG A 394 33.57 14.62 14.05
C ARG A 394 33.59 15.78 15.03
N LYS A 395 32.47 16.10 15.66
CA LYS A 395 32.42 17.17 16.69
C LYS A 395 33.25 16.80 17.93
N ASN A 396 33.15 15.54 18.35
CA ASN A 396 33.89 15.06 19.51
C ASN A 396 35.42 15.00 19.25
N SER A 397 35.82 14.58 18.04
CA SER A 397 37.25 14.59 17.67
C SER A 397 37.87 15.98 17.50
N ARG A 398 37.05 17.04 17.39
CA ARG A 398 37.54 18.46 17.37
C ARG A 398 37.59 19.09 18.75
N LYS A 399 37.03 18.43 19.76
CA LYS A 399 37.04 18.91 21.16
C LYS A 399 38.16 18.31 21.98
N CYS A 400 38.78 17.22 21.49
CA CYS A 400 40.02 16.63 21.99
C CYS A 400 41.22 17.18 21.22
#